data_1927b34a346e1dcfc88c14ae496508bd
#
_entry.id   1927b34a346e1dcfc88c14ae496508bd
#
_cell.length_a   1.000
_cell.length_b   1.000
_cell.length_c   1.000
_cell.angle_alpha   90.00
_cell.angle_beta   90.00
_cell.angle_gamma   90.00
#
_symmetry.space_group_name_H-M   'P 1'
#
loop_
_entity.id
_entity.type
_entity.pdbx_description
1 polymer ?
#
loop_
_entity_poly.entity_id
_entity_poly.type
_entity_poly.pdbx_seq_one_letter_code
_entity_poly.pdbx_strand_id
1 'polypeptide(L)'
;MNERVVQETQPDDVVIPDGKSLAEWVESRVARLSTRTPDWNALKFQADFDPKYKRAQMRYVGTGATGVANDSNTVPAEHFTFSTMVLPAGCEGPLHLHTDAEEVFFILRGDRIRIMVEHKGERYDTMLGKRDLISVPAGVYRGLVNEGSEEALMCVIVGSLKPETPSYPPDHPLSKVKRPKL
;
A
#
# COMPACT_ATOMS: atom_id res chain seq x y z
N MET A 1 5.29 -2.01 -32.78
CA MET A 1 5.71 -1.23 -31.59
C MET A 1 4.89 0.05 -31.62
N ASN A 2 3.88 0.18 -30.73
CA ASN A 2 3.14 1.43 -30.61
C ASN A 2 3.95 2.37 -29.71
N GLU A 3 4.57 3.36 -30.30
CA GLU A 3 5.12 4.49 -29.57
C GLU A 3 3.95 5.19 -28.87
N ARG A 4 3.89 5.09 -27.54
CA ARG A 4 3.06 6.01 -26.74
C ARG A 4 3.68 7.39 -26.90
N VAL A 5 3.05 8.24 -27.69
CA VAL A 5 3.33 9.67 -27.66
C VAL A 5 2.98 10.15 -26.26
N VAL A 6 3.98 10.37 -25.43
CA VAL A 6 3.83 11.10 -24.18
C VAL A 6 3.55 12.54 -24.62
N GLN A 7 2.31 12.97 -24.49
CA GLN A 7 1.96 14.37 -24.69
C GLN A 7 2.67 15.16 -23.59
N GLU A 8 3.67 15.97 -23.95
CA GLU A 8 4.29 16.90 -23.01
C GLU A 8 3.22 17.89 -22.59
N THR A 9 2.81 17.82 -21.32
CA THR A 9 1.94 18.83 -20.70
C THR A 9 2.69 20.15 -20.65
N GLN A 10 2.12 21.18 -21.27
CA GLN A 10 2.66 22.54 -21.16
C GLN A 10 2.42 23.05 -19.72
N PRO A 11 3.27 23.97 -19.19
CA PRO A 11 3.13 24.49 -17.83
C PRO A 11 1.75 25.05 -17.49
N ASP A 12 1.03 25.53 -18.47
CA ASP A 12 -0.32 26.13 -18.30
C ASP A 12 -1.48 25.09 -18.37
N ASP A 13 -1.19 23.82 -18.64
CA ASP A 13 -2.19 22.75 -18.73
C ASP A 13 -2.62 22.19 -17.37
N VAL A 14 -1.99 22.62 -16.27
CA VAL A 14 -2.40 22.24 -14.92
C VAL A 14 -3.63 23.04 -14.53
N VAL A 15 -4.79 22.44 -14.73
CA VAL A 15 -6.07 23.08 -14.41
C VAL A 15 -6.30 23.08 -12.90
N ILE A 16 -6.15 24.24 -12.27
CA ILE A 16 -6.71 24.49 -10.95
C ILE A 16 -8.23 24.52 -11.14
N PRO A 17 -9.02 23.68 -10.41
CA PRO A 17 -10.47 23.66 -10.58
C PRO A 17 -11.09 25.05 -10.45
N ASP A 18 -12.04 25.38 -11.33
CA ASP A 18 -12.73 26.66 -11.34
C ASP A 18 -13.27 27.01 -9.93
N GLY A 19 -13.04 28.26 -9.52
CA GLY A 19 -13.49 28.78 -8.24
C GLY A 19 -12.57 28.49 -7.06
N LYS A 20 -11.43 27.79 -7.24
CA LYS A 20 -10.41 27.63 -6.21
C LYS A 20 -9.25 28.58 -6.42
N SER A 21 -8.77 29.18 -5.34
CA SER A 21 -7.47 29.87 -5.34
C SER A 21 -6.31 28.84 -5.40
N LEU A 22 -5.15 29.28 -5.83
CA LEU A 22 -3.91 28.46 -5.79
C LEU A 22 -3.66 27.91 -4.39
N ALA A 23 -3.84 28.73 -3.35
CA ALA A 23 -3.62 28.31 -1.97
C ALA A 23 -4.56 27.19 -1.54
N GLU A 24 -5.86 27.28 -1.84
CA GLU A 24 -6.84 26.24 -1.53
C GLU A 24 -6.56 24.96 -2.31
N TRP A 25 -6.14 25.08 -3.56
CA TRP A 25 -5.76 23.92 -4.36
C TRP A 25 -4.51 23.24 -3.78
N VAL A 26 -3.45 23.98 -3.46
CA VAL A 26 -2.23 23.44 -2.84
C VAL A 26 -2.55 22.77 -1.51
N GLU A 27 -3.32 23.41 -0.62
CA GLU A 27 -3.71 22.81 0.66
C GLU A 27 -4.54 21.52 0.49
N SER A 28 -5.35 21.41 -0.55
CA SER A 28 -6.06 20.17 -0.88
C SER A 28 -5.15 19.02 -1.32
N ARG A 29 -3.89 19.31 -1.66
CA ARG A 29 -2.85 18.35 -2.07
C ARG A 29 -1.86 18.03 -0.96
N VAL A 30 -2.05 18.57 0.24
CA VAL A 30 -1.16 18.36 1.39
C VAL A 30 -1.78 17.40 2.39
N ALA A 31 -1.07 16.33 2.69
CA ALA A 31 -1.43 15.37 3.75
C ALA A 31 -0.49 15.56 4.95
N ARG A 32 -1.03 16.00 6.10
CA ARG A 32 -0.24 16.30 7.31
C ARG A 32 -0.32 15.17 8.34
N LEU A 33 0.81 14.78 8.90
CA LEU A 33 0.86 13.77 9.97
C LEU A 33 0.01 14.18 11.19
N SER A 34 -0.03 15.47 11.51
CA SER A 34 -0.78 15.99 12.67
C SER A 34 -2.28 15.74 12.63
N THR A 35 -2.83 15.44 11.44
CA THR A 35 -4.27 15.15 11.25
C THR A 35 -4.56 13.66 11.04
N ARG A 36 -3.56 12.78 11.21
CA ARG A 36 -3.66 11.35 10.89
C ARG A 36 -3.23 10.48 12.05
N THR A 37 -3.85 9.32 12.13
CA THR A 37 -3.49 8.26 13.06
C THR A 37 -3.42 6.92 12.33
N PRO A 38 -2.59 5.96 12.77
CA PRO A 38 -2.58 4.62 12.23
C PRO A 38 -3.96 3.96 12.34
N ASP A 39 -4.47 3.47 11.22
CA ASP A 39 -5.73 2.73 11.16
C ASP A 39 -5.46 1.23 11.36
N TRP A 40 -5.75 0.75 12.56
CA TRP A 40 -5.64 -0.67 12.93
C TRP A 40 -6.85 -1.51 12.49
N ASN A 41 -7.93 -0.86 12.02
CA ASN A 41 -9.19 -1.53 11.69
C ASN A 41 -9.25 -1.96 10.22
N ALA A 42 -8.60 -1.26 9.30
CA ALA A 42 -8.65 -1.54 7.87
C ALA A 42 -8.29 -3.01 7.53
N LEU A 43 -7.35 -3.60 8.27
CA LEU A 43 -6.88 -4.98 8.08
C LEU A 43 -7.18 -5.87 9.30
N LYS A 44 -8.05 -5.41 10.20
CA LYS A 44 -8.37 -6.09 11.45
C LYS A 44 -8.89 -7.52 11.24
N PHE A 45 -9.67 -7.78 10.18
CA PHE A 45 -10.17 -9.12 9.86
C PHE A 45 -9.08 -10.17 9.70
N GLN A 46 -7.87 -9.77 9.29
CA GLN A 46 -6.72 -10.67 9.21
C GLN A 46 -6.14 -10.93 10.61
N ALA A 47 -6.02 -9.90 11.45
CA ALA A 47 -5.55 -10.03 12.82
C ALA A 47 -6.55 -10.78 13.72
N ASP A 48 -7.85 -10.69 13.43
CA ASP A 48 -8.89 -11.48 14.11
C ASP A 48 -8.81 -12.96 13.73
N PHE A 49 -8.36 -13.28 12.51
CA PHE A 49 -8.11 -14.64 12.08
C PHE A 49 -6.84 -15.22 12.73
N ASP A 50 -5.72 -14.46 12.70
CA ASP A 50 -4.46 -14.81 13.34
C ASP A 50 -3.74 -13.53 13.78
N PRO A 51 -3.43 -13.37 15.10
CA PRO A 51 -2.78 -12.18 15.63
C PRO A 51 -1.46 -11.80 14.95
N LYS A 52 -0.76 -12.75 14.31
CA LYS A 52 0.47 -12.48 13.55
C LYS A 52 0.25 -11.51 12.37
N TYR A 53 -0.99 -11.38 11.87
CA TYR A 53 -1.33 -10.45 10.78
C TYR A 53 -1.65 -9.03 11.27
N LYS A 54 -1.39 -8.73 12.55
CA LYS A 54 -1.63 -7.41 13.13
C LYS A 54 -0.72 -6.37 12.51
N ARG A 55 -1.31 -5.38 11.87
CA ARG A 55 -0.63 -4.20 11.33
C ARG A 55 -1.61 -3.05 11.13
N ALA A 56 -1.08 -1.84 11.01
CA ALA A 56 -1.90 -0.67 10.73
C ALA A 56 -1.44 0.04 9.46
N GLN A 57 -2.36 0.72 8.82
CA GLN A 57 -2.04 1.62 7.71
C GLN A 57 -2.43 3.06 8.05
N MET A 58 -1.65 3.99 7.55
CA MET A 58 -1.98 5.41 7.58
C MET A 58 -1.99 5.90 6.12
N ARG A 59 -3.17 6.20 5.61
CA ARG A 59 -3.37 6.61 4.22
C ARG A 59 -3.03 8.08 4.02
N TYR A 60 -2.37 8.41 2.92
CA TYR A 60 -2.00 9.77 2.53
C TYR A 60 -2.58 10.15 1.18
N VAL A 61 -2.48 9.27 0.18
CA VAL A 61 -3.00 9.47 -1.17
C VAL A 61 -3.94 8.33 -1.50
N GLY A 62 -5.21 8.62 -1.73
CA GLY A 62 -6.24 7.63 -1.99
C GLY A 62 -6.47 6.66 -0.83
N THR A 63 -7.31 5.66 -1.04
CA THR A 63 -7.71 4.69 0.00
C THR A 63 -6.87 3.42 0.03
N GLY A 64 -5.98 3.22 -0.96
CA GLY A 64 -5.20 2.00 -1.08
C GLY A 64 -6.05 0.76 -1.39
N ALA A 65 -5.44 -0.41 -1.28
CA ALA A 65 -6.07 -1.72 -1.54
C ALA A 65 -6.64 -2.37 -0.26
N THR A 66 -6.99 -1.58 0.75
CA THR A 66 -7.44 -2.10 2.07
C THR A 66 -8.91 -2.47 2.13
N GLY A 67 -9.71 -2.08 1.13
CA GLY A 67 -11.16 -2.24 1.13
C GLY A 67 -11.91 -1.05 1.75
N VAL A 68 -11.21 -0.03 2.24
CA VAL A 68 -11.82 1.24 2.68
C VAL A 68 -12.36 1.98 1.46
N ALA A 69 -13.67 2.23 1.43
CA ALA A 69 -14.32 2.84 0.28
C ALA A 69 -14.01 4.34 0.14
N ASN A 70 -13.98 5.05 1.28
CA ASN A 70 -13.75 6.49 1.33
C ASN A 70 -12.90 6.88 2.53
N ASP A 71 -12.01 7.83 2.34
CA ASP A 71 -11.26 8.48 3.41
C ASP A 71 -11.08 9.95 3.04
N SER A 72 -11.89 10.81 3.64
CA SER A 72 -11.90 12.25 3.37
C SER A 72 -10.61 12.96 3.83
N ASN A 73 -9.78 12.28 4.60
CA ASN A 73 -8.51 12.81 5.09
C ASN A 73 -7.32 12.42 4.18
N THR A 74 -7.58 12.03 2.93
CA THR A 74 -6.52 11.71 1.97
C THR A 74 -6.50 12.70 0.82
N VAL A 75 -5.33 12.91 0.24
CA VAL A 75 -5.18 13.57 -1.06
C VAL A 75 -5.78 12.66 -2.12
N PRO A 76 -6.58 13.18 -3.07
CA PRO A 76 -7.10 12.39 -4.18
C PRO A 76 -5.97 11.73 -4.99
N ALA A 77 -6.11 10.45 -5.27
CA ALA A 77 -5.18 9.70 -6.12
C ALA A 77 -5.41 10.06 -7.60
N GLU A 78 -4.33 10.17 -8.36
CA GLU A 78 -4.36 10.34 -9.82
C GLU A 78 -3.75 9.13 -10.55
N HIS A 79 -2.62 8.61 -10.06
CA HIS A 79 -1.89 7.51 -10.69
C HIS A 79 -1.50 6.40 -9.73
N PHE A 80 -1.42 6.70 -8.44
CA PHE A 80 -1.03 5.75 -7.40
C PHE A 80 -1.74 6.07 -6.09
N THR A 81 -1.77 5.10 -5.19
CA THR A 81 -2.11 5.34 -3.79
C THR A 81 -0.86 5.25 -2.93
N PHE A 82 -0.81 6.02 -1.85
CA PHE A 82 0.31 6.05 -0.91
C PHE A 82 -0.18 5.96 0.52
N SER A 83 0.42 5.04 1.26
CA SER A 83 0.23 4.90 2.71
C SER A 83 1.56 4.61 3.40
N THR A 84 1.60 4.76 4.72
CA THR A 84 2.61 4.11 5.54
C THR A 84 1.99 2.94 6.29
N MET A 85 2.78 1.88 6.48
CA MET A 85 2.38 0.69 7.22
C MET A 85 3.24 0.53 8.46
N VAL A 86 2.57 0.35 9.60
CA VAL A 86 3.19 -0.04 10.87
C VAL A 86 3.06 -1.55 10.99
N LEU A 87 4.18 -2.24 11.19
CA LEU A 87 4.24 -3.69 11.35
C LEU A 87 4.98 -4.03 12.65
N PRO A 88 4.26 -4.48 13.71
CA PRO A 88 4.88 -4.86 14.97
C PRO A 88 5.93 -5.99 14.80
N ALA A 89 6.84 -6.11 15.75
CA ALA A 89 7.81 -7.21 15.79
C ALA A 89 7.10 -8.57 15.79
N GLY A 90 7.59 -9.51 14.99
CA GLY A 90 7.01 -10.83 14.81
C GLY A 90 5.71 -10.89 14.01
N CYS A 91 5.18 -9.74 13.56
CA CYS A 91 3.99 -9.71 12.72
C CYS A 91 4.33 -9.77 11.23
N GLU A 92 3.31 -10.13 10.44
CA GLU A 92 3.46 -10.31 8.98
C GLU A 92 2.31 -9.68 8.18
N GLY A 93 2.60 -9.24 6.97
CA GLY A 93 1.63 -9.06 5.90
C GLY A 93 1.51 -10.38 5.16
N PRO A 94 0.33 -11.01 5.11
CA PRO A 94 0.16 -12.32 4.48
C PRO A 94 0.51 -12.29 3.00
N LEU A 95 0.90 -13.43 2.45
CA LEU A 95 1.11 -13.58 1.02
C LEU A 95 -0.17 -13.24 0.25
N HIS A 96 -0.08 -12.31 -0.69
CA HIS A 96 -1.21 -11.79 -1.46
C HIS A 96 -0.78 -11.36 -2.86
N LEU A 97 -1.76 -11.19 -3.75
CA LEU A 97 -1.57 -10.84 -5.15
C LEU A 97 -2.42 -9.62 -5.51
N HIS A 98 -1.82 -8.63 -6.16
CA HIS A 98 -2.52 -7.60 -6.93
C HIS A 98 -2.52 -7.97 -8.40
N THR A 99 -3.70 -7.99 -9.03
CA THR A 99 -3.86 -8.32 -10.45
C THR A 99 -3.69 -7.10 -11.34
N ASP A 100 -3.96 -5.92 -10.81
CA ASP A 100 -4.11 -4.65 -11.52
C ASP A 100 -2.98 -3.64 -11.24
N ALA A 101 -2.11 -3.91 -10.26
CA ALA A 101 -1.15 -2.92 -9.81
C ALA A 101 0.19 -3.50 -9.34
N GLU A 102 1.25 -2.78 -9.62
CA GLU A 102 2.54 -2.90 -8.96
C GLU A 102 2.41 -2.41 -7.51
N GLU A 103 3.12 -3.06 -6.59
CA GLU A 103 3.22 -2.61 -5.20
C GLU A 103 4.68 -2.44 -4.79
N VAL A 104 4.97 -1.29 -4.18
CA VAL A 104 6.32 -0.95 -3.71
C VAL A 104 6.33 -0.83 -2.21
N PHE A 105 7.32 -1.47 -1.57
CA PHE A 105 7.64 -1.27 -0.16
C PHE A 105 9.00 -0.58 -0.03
N PHE A 106 9.04 0.52 0.71
CA PHE A 106 10.27 1.22 1.07
C PHE A 106 10.38 1.30 2.60
N ILE A 107 11.43 0.71 3.17
CA ILE A 107 11.58 0.57 4.62
C ILE A 107 12.10 1.87 5.22
N LEU A 108 11.29 2.52 6.06
CA LEU A 108 11.68 3.73 6.81
C LEU A 108 12.38 3.39 8.12
N ARG A 109 11.86 2.36 8.82
CA ARG A 109 12.38 1.85 10.10
C ARG A 109 12.19 0.34 10.15
N GLY A 110 13.18 -0.38 10.66
CA GLY A 110 13.27 -1.82 10.72
C GLY A 110 14.54 -2.29 10.02
N ASP A 111 15.12 -3.36 10.49
CA ASP A 111 16.42 -3.89 10.04
C ASP A 111 16.32 -5.31 9.49
N ARG A 112 15.24 -6.02 9.75
CA ARG A 112 15.04 -7.42 9.39
C ARG A 112 13.62 -7.66 8.89
N ILE A 113 13.33 -7.15 7.70
CA ILE A 113 12.04 -7.36 7.04
C ILE A 113 12.23 -8.44 5.96
N ARG A 114 11.78 -9.66 6.25
CA ARG A 114 11.79 -10.73 5.24
C ARG A 114 10.64 -10.52 4.27
N ILE A 115 10.98 -10.38 3.01
CA ILE A 115 10.02 -10.33 1.91
C ILE A 115 9.93 -11.72 1.29
N MET A 116 8.72 -12.19 1.11
CA MET A 116 8.38 -13.43 0.43
C MET A 116 7.80 -13.10 -0.94
N VAL A 117 8.35 -13.67 -1.99
CA VAL A 117 7.84 -13.52 -3.37
C VAL A 117 7.58 -14.90 -3.95
N GLU A 118 6.40 -15.07 -4.58
CA GLU A 118 6.04 -16.35 -5.22
C GLU A 118 5.43 -16.10 -6.60
N HIS A 119 5.93 -16.84 -7.58
CA HIS A 119 5.43 -16.78 -8.95
C HIS A 119 5.57 -18.16 -9.63
N LYS A 120 4.48 -18.66 -10.24
CA LYS A 120 4.45 -19.95 -10.96
C LYS A 120 5.00 -21.14 -10.16
N GLY A 121 4.71 -21.17 -8.86
CA GLY A 121 5.14 -22.24 -7.95
C GLY A 121 6.60 -22.12 -7.47
N GLU A 122 7.36 -21.14 -7.93
CA GLU A 122 8.68 -20.82 -7.38
C GLU A 122 8.54 -19.77 -6.30
N ARG A 123 9.30 -19.92 -5.22
CA ARG A 123 9.36 -18.99 -4.11
C ARG A 123 10.78 -18.52 -3.85
N TYR A 124 10.92 -17.24 -3.59
CA TYR A 124 12.17 -16.62 -3.16
C TYR A 124 11.91 -15.66 -2.00
N ASP A 125 12.72 -15.78 -0.96
CA ASP A 125 12.67 -14.90 0.19
C ASP A 125 13.95 -14.04 0.21
N THR A 126 13.81 -12.74 0.47
CA THR A 126 14.93 -11.81 0.64
C THR A 126 14.76 -10.98 1.90
N MET A 127 15.86 -10.45 2.43
CA MET A 127 15.86 -9.63 3.64
C MET A 127 16.09 -8.17 3.27
N LEU A 128 15.21 -7.29 3.74
CA LEU A 128 15.34 -5.84 3.61
C LEU A 128 15.60 -5.21 4.98
N GLY A 129 16.35 -4.12 4.95
CA GLY A 129 16.59 -3.24 6.08
C GLY A 129 16.20 -1.80 5.77
N LYS A 130 16.59 -0.90 6.68
CA LYS A 130 16.29 0.54 6.56
C LYS A 130 16.85 1.12 5.26
N ARG A 131 15.99 1.79 4.49
CA ARG A 131 16.20 2.42 3.17
C ARG A 131 16.32 1.43 2.01
N ASP A 132 16.05 0.15 2.25
CA ASP A 132 15.88 -0.79 1.14
C ASP A 132 14.48 -0.68 0.55
N LEU A 133 14.36 -1.05 -0.72
CA LEU A 133 13.13 -1.02 -1.48
C LEU A 133 12.95 -2.33 -2.24
N ILE A 134 11.72 -2.78 -2.31
CA ILE A 134 11.29 -3.77 -3.30
C ILE A 134 10.08 -3.23 -4.08
N SER A 135 10.11 -3.47 -5.39
CA SER A 135 8.98 -3.27 -6.28
C SER A 135 8.53 -4.63 -6.80
N VAL A 136 7.25 -4.94 -6.62
CA VAL A 136 6.66 -6.21 -7.05
C VAL A 136 5.59 -5.94 -8.09
N PRO A 137 5.76 -6.42 -9.34
CA PRO A 137 4.79 -6.22 -10.41
C PRO A 137 3.42 -6.85 -10.10
N ALA A 138 2.40 -6.40 -10.83
CA ALA A 138 1.11 -7.09 -10.86
C ALA A 138 1.29 -8.57 -11.25
N GLY A 139 0.45 -9.46 -10.71
CA GLY A 139 0.47 -10.88 -11.03
C GLY A 139 1.52 -11.72 -10.28
N VAL A 140 2.29 -11.12 -9.37
CA VAL A 140 3.27 -11.81 -8.53
C VAL A 140 2.79 -11.78 -7.08
N TYR A 141 2.76 -12.92 -6.39
CA TYR A 141 2.46 -12.98 -4.96
C TYR A 141 3.59 -12.36 -4.15
N ARG A 142 3.22 -11.58 -3.13
CA ARG A 142 4.15 -10.98 -2.17
C ARG A 142 3.58 -11.02 -0.75
N GLY A 143 4.48 -11.13 0.20
CA GLY A 143 4.20 -11.02 1.62
C GLY A 143 5.44 -10.55 2.36
N LEU A 144 5.31 -10.21 3.63
CA LEU A 144 6.44 -9.70 4.41
C LEU A 144 6.30 -10.08 5.89
N VAL A 145 7.42 -10.26 6.56
CA VAL A 145 7.50 -10.56 7.99
C VAL A 145 8.49 -9.61 8.64
N ASN A 146 8.12 -9.00 9.74
CA ASN A 146 9.05 -8.28 10.58
C ASN A 146 9.74 -9.26 11.54
N GLU A 147 10.95 -9.70 11.19
CA GLU A 147 11.80 -10.57 12.00
C GLU A 147 12.70 -9.79 12.99
N GLY A 148 12.60 -8.46 12.96
CA GLY A 148 13.29 -7.60 13.92
C GLY A 148 12.63 -7.63 15.30
N SER A 149 13.31 -7.03 16.27
CA SER A 149 12.84 -6.92 17.65
C SER A 149 11.96 -5.69 17.92
N GLU A 150 11.92 -4.75 16.96
CA GLU A 150 11.17 -3.50 17.07
C GLU A 150 10.10 -3.39 15.99
N GLU A 151 9.17 -2.47 16.20
CA GLU A 151 8.14 -2.12 15.22
C GLU A 151 8.78 -1.55 13.95
N ALA A 152 8.42 -2.09 12.82
CA ALA A 152 8.80 -1.56 11.52
C ALA A 152 7.81 -0.51 11.01
N LEU A 153 8.33 0.45 10.23
CA LEU A 153 7.57 1.44 9.50
C LEU A 153 8.02 1.43 8.03
N MET A 154 7.11 1.41 7.11
CA MET A 154 7.43 1.42 5.68
C MET A 154 6.42 2.23 4.87
N CYS A 155 6.87 2.79 3.76
CA CYS A 155 5.99 3.31 2.72
C CYS A 155 5.42 2.14 1.92
N VAL A 156 4.16 2.26 1.56
CA VAL A 156 3.45 1.34 0.65
C VAL A 156 2.86 2.18 -0.48
N ILE A 157 3.30 1.92 -1.70
CA ILE A 157 2.80 2.56 -2.91
C ILE A 157 2.14 1.48 -3.76
N VAL A 158 0.92 1.75 -4.22
CA VAL A 158 0.22 0.87 -5.16
C VAL A 158 -0.07 1.65 -6.43
N GLY A 159 0.43 1.16 -7.55
CA GLY A 159 0.42 1.81 -8.86
C GLY A 159 -0.96 1.81 -9.54
N SER A 160 -1.98 2.24 -8.82
CA SER A 160 -3.34 2.43 -9.30
C SER A 160 -4.03 3.52 -8.48
N LEU A 161 -4.87 4.33 -9.13
CA LEU A 161 -5.68 5.34 -8.40
C LEU A 161 -6.77 4.68 -7.54
N LYS A 162 -7.22 3.48 -7.92
CA LYS A 162 -8.22 2.68 -7.22
C LYS A 162 -7.85 1.21 -7.34
N PRO A 163 -6.84 0.76 -6.59
CA PRO A 163 -6.39 -0.61 -6.69
C PRO A 163 -7.47 -1.60 -6.25
N GLU A 164 -7.54 -2.73 -6.95
CA GLU A 164 -8.39 -3.84 -6.56
C GLU A 164 -7.93 -4.42 -5.22
N THR A 165 -8.90 -4.95 -4.48
CA THR A 165 -8.59 -5.65 -3.23
C THR A 165 -7.78 -6.92 -3.55
N PRO A 166 -6.59 -7.11 -2.96
CA PRO A 166 -5.72 -8.23 -3.33
C PRO A 166 -6.35 -9.58 -2.99
N SER A 167 -5.98 -10.59 -3.76
CA SER A 167 -6.34 -12.00 -3.51
C SER A 167 -5.24 -12.73 -2.74
N TYR A 168 -5.60 -13.81 -2.05
CA TYR A 168 -4.65 -14.74 -1.41
C TYR A 168 -4.45 -15.98 -2.29
N PRO A 169 -3.34 -16.73 -2.12
CA PRO A 169 -3.21 -18.03 -2.73
C PRO A 169 -4.43 -18.92 -2.40
N PRO A 170 -4.89 -19.80 -3.31
CA PRO A 170 -6.10 -20.61 -3.09
C PRO A 170 -6.03 -21.51 -1.84
N ASP A 171 -4.86 -21.98 -1.49
CA ASP A 171 -4.58 -22.82 -0.32
C ASP A 171 -4.32 -22.01 0.96
N HIS A 172 -4.14 -20.69 0.85
CA HIS A 172 -3.92 -19.83 2.02
C HIS A 172 -5.21 -19.72 2.85
N PRO A 173 -5.16 -19.90 4.19
CA PRO A 173 -6.36 -19.87 5.04
C PRO A 173 -7.21 -18.62 4.88
N LEU A 174 -6.57 -17.45 4.69
CA LEU A 174 -7.29 -16.19 4.48
C LEU A 174 -8.08 -16.12 3.17
N SER A 175 -7.86 -17.03 2.20
CA SER A 175 -8.65 -17.10 0.96
C SER A 175 -10.12 -17.40 1.22
N LYS A 176 -10.42 -18.04 2.35
CA LYS A 176 -11.78 -18.44 2.79
C LYS A 176 -12.40 -17.43 3.77
N VAL A 177 -11.65 -16.43 4.21
CA VAL A 177 -12.13 -15.42 5.16
C VAL A 177 -12.88 -14.32 4.42
N LYS A 178 -14.14 -14.09 4.81
CA LYS A 178 -14.96 -13.02 4.25
C LYS A 178 -14.40 -11.66 4.71
N ARG A 179 -14.06 -10.79 3.76
CA ARG A 179 -13.65 -9.44 4.06
C ARG A 179 -14.84 -8.58 4.47
N PRO A 180 -14.73 -7.76 5.52
CA PRO A 180 -15.75 -6.79 5.84
C PRO A 180 -15.84 -5.74 4.72
N LYS A 181 -17.03 -5.17 4.52
CA LYS A 181 -17.18 -3.92 3.76
C LYS A 181 -16.92 -2.79 4.73
N LEU A 182 -15.91 -1.98 4.47
CA LEU A 182 -15.48 -0.84 5.30
C LEU A 182 -15.89 0.48 4.65
#